data_f1e330d5bb9fd2b5d66e9f00c6a1f697
#
_entry.id   f1e330d5bb9fd2b5d66e9f00c6a1f697
#
_cell.length_a   1.000
_cell.length_b   1.000
_cell.length_c   1.000
_cell.angle_alpha   90.00
_cell.angle_beta   90.00
_cell.angle_gamma   90.00
#
_symmetry.space_group_name_H-M   'P 1'
#
loop_
_entity.id
_entity.type
_entity.pdbx_description
1 polymer ?
#
loop_
_entity_poly.entity_id
_entity_poly.type
_entity_poly.pdbx_seq_one_letter_code
_entity_poly.pdbx_strand_id
1 'polypeptide(L)'
;MHILFVNHAPIPVFAYGGTERVIWDLGKSLVRLGHRVSYLVPQGSHCDFAQVLAIREGVSWAEQVPADVDLVHFQFNPPDLAKLDRPYLMTQ
;
A
#
# COMPACT_ATOMS: atom_id res chain seq x y z
N MET A 1 8.58 -12.11 2.21
CA MET A 1 7.80 -11.13 3.00
C MET A 1 6.72 -10.52 2.12
N HIS A 2 5.55 -10.32 2.68
CA HIS A 2 4.44 -9.66 1.98
C HIS A 2 4.28 -8.24 2.51
N ILE A 3 4.50 -7.25 1.66
CA ILE A 3 4.48 -5.83 2.01
C ILE A 3 3.27 -5.18 1.36
N LEU A 4 2.47 -4.47 2.15
CA LEU A 4 1.31 -3.71 1.67
C LEU A 4 1.62 -2.22 1.73
N PHE A 5 1.53 -1.55 0.59
CA PHE A 5 1.60 -0.10 0.51
C PHE A 5 0.19 0.48 0.51
N VAL A 6 -0.04 1.47 1.37
CA VAL A 6 -1.34 2.15 1.47
C VAL A 6 -1.16 3.62 1.09
N ASN A 7 -1.94 4.09 0.14
CA ASN A 7 -1.89 5.47 -0.32
C ASN A 7 -3.29 5.99 -0.64
N HIS A 8 -3.49 7.29 -0.48
CA HIS A 8 -4.76 7.95 -0.79
C HIS A 8 -4.94 8.27 -2.28
N ALA A 9 -3.86 8.33 -3.04
CA ALA A 9 -3.91 8.66 -4.44
C ALA A 9 -3.88 7.40 -5.31
N PRO A 10 -4.58 7.41 -6.44
CA PRO A 10 -4.56 6.24 -7.34
C PRO A 10 -3.19 6.04 -7.97
N ILE A 11 -2.91 4.80 -8.35
CA ILE A 11 -1.70 4.42 -9.07
C ILE A 11 -2.08 3.82 -10.43
N PRO A 12 -1.24 3.96 -11.45
CA PRO A 12 -0.05 4.82 -11.50
C PRO A 12 -0.41 6.29 -11.73
N VAL A 13 0.40 7.19 -11.23
CA VAL A 13 0.30 8.62 -11.52
C VAL A 13 1.56 9.06 -12.24
N PHE A 14 1.47 9.31 -13.53
CA PHE A 14 2.62 9.63 -14.36
C PHE A 14 2.88 11.13 -14.53
N ALA A 15 1.86 11.95 -14.29
CA ALA A 15 1.95 13.38 -14.52
C ALA A 15 2.72 14.13 -13.43
N TYR A 16 2.64 13.65 -12.20
CA TYR A 16 3.29 14.26 -11.04
C TYR A 16 4.02 13.19 -10.28
N GLY A 17 5.35 13.23 -10.30
CA GLY A 17 6.17 12.16 -9.75
C GLY A 17 6.38 12.26 -8.25
N GLY A 18 5.35 12.28 -7.45
CA GLY A 18 5.46 12.34 -6.01
C GLY A 18 5.56 10.97 -5.34
N THR A 19 4.88 10.84 -4.22
CA THR A 19 4.87 9.63 -3.40
C THR A 19 4.43 8.39 -4.19
N GLU A 20 3.46 8.55 -5.08
CA GLU A 20 2.92 7.45 -5.87
C GLU A 20 4.00 6.79 -6.74
N ARG A 21 4.88 7.61 -7.31
CA ARG A 21 5.97 7.09 -8.12
C ARG A 21 7.01 6.38 -7.28
N VAL A 22 7.28 6.91 -6.08
CA VAL A 22 8.23 6.29 -5.15
C VAL A 22 7.75 4.90 -4.75
N ILE A 23 6.48 4.75 -4.36
CA ILE A 23 5.97 3.46 -3.96
C ILE A 23 5.83 2.49 -5.13
N TRP A 24 5.58 2.99 -6.34
CA TRP A 24 5.58 2.17 -7.54
C TRP A 24 6.96 1.58 -7.79
N ASP A 25 7.99 2.42 -7.81
CA ASP A 25 9.36 1.98 -8.09
C ASP A 25 9.90 1.08 -6.97
N LEU A 26 9.61 1.43 -5.72
CA LEU A 26 10.03 0.63 -4.57
C LEU A 26 9.36 -0.76 -4.60
N GLY A 27 8.06 -0.79 -4.88
CA GLY A 27 7.33 -2.06 -4.98
C GLY A 27 7.89 -2.94 -6.09
N LYS A 28 8.20 -2.36 -7.23
CA LYS A 28 8.79 -3.09 -8.35
C LYS A 28 10.14 -3.69 -7.98
N SER A 29 10.97 -2.93 -7.27
CA SER A 29 12.27 -3.42 -6.80
C SER A 29 12.12 -4.56 -5.79
N LEU A 30 11.16 -4.45 -4.88
CA LEU A 30 10.91 -5.49 -3.88
C LEU A 30 10.45 -6.79 -4.53
N VAL A 31 9.61 -6.70 -5.56
CA VAL A 31 9.18 -7.90 -6.30
C VAL A 31 10.39 -8.57 -6.96
N ARG A 32 11.30 -7.79 -7.52
CA ARG A 32 12.53 -8.32 -8.12
C ARG A 32 13.40 -9.03 -7.10
N LEU A 33 13.35 -8.61 -5.84
CA LEU A 33 14.10 -9.23 -4.76
C LEU A 33 13.40 -10.46 -4.17
N GLY A 34 12.26 -10.84 -4.72
CA GLY A 34 11.53 -12.02 -4.29
C GLY A 34 10.47 -11.78 -3.23
N HIS A 35 10.15 -10.53 -2.92
CA HIS A 35 9.08 -10.21 -1.99
C HIS A 35 7.75 -10.10 -2.71
N ARG A 36 6.67 -10.37 -1.97
CA ARG A 36 5.32 -10.15 -2.46
C ARG A 36 4.89 -8.73 -2.09
N VAL A 37 4.31 -8.02 -3.04
CA VAL A 37 3.87 -6.64 -2.86
C VAL A 37 2.39 -6.53 -3.21
N SER A 38 1.66 -5.76 -2.40
CA SER A 38 0.27 -5.38 -2.68
C SER A 38 0.10 -3.89 -2.43
N TYR A 39 -0.85 -3.29 -3.13
CA TYR A 39 -1.20 -1.88 -2.97
C TYR A 39 -2.65 -1.76 -2.53
N LEU A 40 -2.89 -1.03 -1.45
CA LEU A 40 -4.24 -0.65 -1.01
C LEU A 40 -4.41 0.83 -1.35
N VAL A 41 -5.15 1.09 -2.42
CA VAL A 41 -5.22 2.41 -3.07
C VAL A 41 -6.64 2.65 -3.58
N PRO A 42 -6.99 3.89 -3.97
CA PRO A 42 -8.33 4.19 -4.46
C PRO A 42 -8.73 3.31 -5.64
N GLN A 43 -10.03 3.06 -5.74
CA GLN A 43 -10.61 2.30 -6.82
C GLN A 43 -10.22 2.93 -8.17
N GLY A 44 -9.99 2.09 -9.17
CA GLY A 44 -9.55 2.54 -10.49
C GLY A 44 -8.04 2.48 -10.69
N SER A 45 -7.29 2.16 -9.63
CA SER A 45 -5.85 1.96 -9.73
C SER A 45 -5.53 0.61 -10.37
N HIS A 46 -4.34 0.51 -10.98
CA HIS A 46 -3.88 -0.77 -11.52
C HIS A 46 -2.37 -0.90 -11.42
N CYS A 47 -1.89 -2.13 -11.44
CA CYS A 47 -0.47 -2.45 -11.40
C CYS A 47 -0.25 -3.84 -11.99
N ASP A 48 0.78 -3.98 -12.83
CA ASP A 48 1.03 -5.25 -13.53
C ASP A 48 2.01 -6.16 -12.80
N PHE A 49 2.64 -5.69 -11.74
CA PHE A 49 3.62 -6.52 -11.00
C PHE A 49 3.19 -6.84 -9.57
N ALA A 50 2.06 -6.32 -9.11
CA ALA A 50 1.59 -6.51 -7.73
C ALA A 50 0.07 -6.54 -7.70
N GLN A 51 -0.48 -7.08 -6.62
CA GLN A 51 -1.91 -7.10 -6.38
C GLN A 51 -2.39 -5.71 -5.97
N VAL A 52 -3.50 -5.27 -6.54
CA VAL A 52 -4.13 -3.98 -6.20
C VAL A 52 -5.44 -4.25 -5.48
N LEU A 53 -5.60 -3.64 -4.32
CA LEU A 53 -6.81 -3.71 -3.51
C LEU A 53 -7.40 -2.32 -3.42
N ALA A 54 -8.72 -2.22 -3.58
CA ALA A 54 -9.40 -0.93 -3.50
C ALA A 54 -9.68 -0.57 -2.04
N ILE A 55 -9.41 0.69 -1.67
CA ILE A 55 -9.75 1.21 -0.36
C ILE A 55 -11.27 1.19 -0.20
N ARG A 56 -11.76 0.69 0.93
CA ARG A 56 -13.18 0.69 1.29
C ARG A 56 -13.45 1.80 2.30
N GLU A 57 -14.31 2.73 1.95
CA GLU A 57 -14.69 3.80 2.85
C GLU A 57 -15.52 3.26 4.02
N GLY A 58 -15.34 3.87 5.19
CA GLY A 58 -16.04 3.47 6.40
C GLY A 58 -15.52 2.22 7.06
N VAL A 59 -14.46 1.62 6.53
CA VAL A 59 -13.83 0.41 7.09
C VAL A 59 -12.49 0.81 7.69
N SER A 60 -12.19 0.31 8.90
CA SER A 60 -10.92 0.62 9.55
C SER A 60 -9.76 0.09 8.72
N TRP A 61 -8.60 0.74 8.85
CA TRP A 61 -7.41 0.30 8.12
C TRP A 61 -7.00 -1.13 8.50
N ALA A 62 -7.11 -1.46 9.80
CA ALA A 62 -6.75 -2.80 10.26
C ALA A 62 -7.59 -3.89 9.59
N GLU A 63 -8.87 -3.62 9.36
CA GLU A 63 -9.77 -4.58 8.72
C GLU A 63 -9.49 -4.76 7.22
N GLN A 64 -8.86 -3.77 6.60
CA GLN A 64 -8.56 -3.81 5.18
C GLN A 64 -7.23 -4.49 4.87
N VAL A 65 -6.40 -4.73 5.87
CA VAL A 65 -5.10 -5.37 5.69
C VAL A 65 -5.29 -6.89 5.58
N PRO A 66 -4.90 -7.51 4.46
CA PRO A 66 -5.00 -8.97 4.33
C PRO A 66 -4.22 -9.71 5.41
N ALA A 67 -4.70 -10.89 5.78
CA ALA A 67 -4.14 -11.66 6.88
C ALA A 67 -2.69 -12.11 6.64
N ASP A 68 -2.29 -12.23 5.39
CA ASP A 68 -0.94 -12.70 5.01
C ASP A 68 0.07 -11.57 4.83
N VAL A 69 -0.29 -10.33 5.14
CA VAL A 69 0.63 -9.20 5.06
C VAL A 69 1.56 -9.21 6.27
N ASP A 70 2.85 -9.03 6.03
CA ASP A 70 3.87 -9.00 7.10
C ASP A 70 4.20 -7.59 7.55
N LEU A 71 4.13 -6.63 6.64
CA LEU A 71 4.48 -5.23 6.91
C LEU A 71 3.57 -4.31 6.12
N VAL A 72 3.06 -3.27 6.79
CA VAL A 72 2.22 -2.24 6.15
C VAL A 72 3.00 -0.95 6.08
N HIS A 73 3.03 -0.32 4.91
CA HIS A 73 3.71 0.96 4.71
C HIS A 73 2.68 2.01 4.28
N PHE A 74 2.29 2.87 5.21
CA PHE A 74 1.38 3.98 4.95
C PHE A 74 2.15 5.17 4.39
N GLN A 75 1.60 5.80 3.35
CA GLN A 75 2.16 7.02 2.78
C GLN A 75 1.53 8.28 3.39
N PHE A 76 0.88 8.14 4.52
CA PHE A 76 0.22 9.21 5.26
C PHE A 76 0.12 8.77 6.72
N ASN A 77 -0.36 9.65 7.60
CA ASN A 77 -0.57 9.35 9.01
C ASN A 77 -2.02 8.88 9.21
N PRO A 78 -2.28 7.56 9.23
CA PRO A 78 -3.65 7.07 9.35
C PRO A 78 -4.19 7.23 10.78
N PRO A 79 -5.50 7.46 10.93
CA PRO A 79 -6.11 7.45 12.26
C PRO A 79 -6.31 6.01 12.74
N ASP A 80 -6.34 5.83 14.03
CA ASP A 80 -6.80 4.62 14.72
C ASP A 80 -6.16 3.32 14.23
N LEU A 81 -4.89 3.12 14.62
CA LEU A 81 -4.17 1.89 14.34
C LEU A 81 -4.17 0.90 15.52
N ALA A 82 -5.01 1.13 16.53
CA ALA A 82 -5.00 0.33 17.76
C ALA A 82 -5.28 -1.16 17.49
N LYS A 83 -6.04 -1.46 16.45
CA LYS A 83 -6.39 -2.84 16.10
C LYS A 83 -5.44 -3.48 15.10
N LEU A 84 -4.46 -2.74 14.60
CA LEU A 84 -3.49 -3.29 13.66
C LEU A 84 -2.46 -4.08 14.45
N ASP A 85 -2.37 -5.37 14.17
CA ASP A 85 -1.52 -6.31 14.90
C ASP A 85 -0.23 -6.66 14.14
N ARG A 86 0.19 -5.81 13.21
CA ARG A 86 1.39 -6.02 12.38
C ARG A 86 2.30 -4.83 12.42
N PRO A 87 3.60 -5.03 12.15
CA PRO A 87 4.52 -3.91 11.98
C PRO A 87 4.05 -2.98 10.87
N TYR A 88 4.22 -1.69 11.08
CA TYR A 88 3.89 -0.70 10.07
C TYR A 88 4.88 0.46 10.08
N LEU A 89 4.99 1.12 8.93
CA LEU A 89 5.79 2.32 8.71
C LEU A 89 4.88 3.42 8.20
N MET A 90 5.25 4.66 8.49
CA MET A 90 4.56 5.84 7.95
C MET A 90 5.60 6.75 7.31
N THR A 91 5.30 7.21 6.09
CA THR A 91 6.10 8.20 5.38
C THR A 91 5.20 9.37 5.02
N GLN A 92 5.63 10.56 5.34
CA GLN A 92 4.88 11.77 5.00
C GLN A 92 5.61 12.58 3.95
#